data_abfdc4ed2fac188875141283a78ba8b3
#
_entry.id   abfdc4ed2fac188875141283a78ba8b3
#
_cell.length_a   1.000
_cell.length_b   1.000
_cell.length_c   1.000
_cell.angle_alpha   90.00
_cell.angle_beta   90.00
_cell.angle_gamma   90.00
#
_symmetry.space_group_name_H-M   'P 1'
#
loop_
_entity.id
_entity.type
_entity.pdbx_description
1 polymer ?
#
loop_
_entity_poly.entity_id
_entity_poly.type
_entity_poly.pdbx_seq_one_letter_code
_entity_poly.pdbx_strand_id
1 'polypeptide(L)'
;MIRLRELREEKHINQQKLAIALNVTQAAISKYELGLSEPDISMLKNIADYIHVSVDYLIGFSDSPISCTRSDIPEDELKLINNYRRLTSIQKEKLKAYMQGLMQE
;
A
#
# COMPACT_ATOMS: atom_id res chain seq x y z
N MET A 1 4.98 -13.69 10.36
CA MET A 1 6.00 -13.11 9.44
C MET A 1 5.40 -11.98 8.63
N ILE A 2 6.17 -10.93 8.41
CA ILE A 2 5.72 -9.82 7.58
C ILE A 2 5.79 -10.19 6.10
N ARG A 3 5.01 -9.50 5.27
CA ARG A 3 4.93 -9.76 3.81
C ARG A 3 6.04 -9.09 3.00
N LEU A 4 7.15 -8.76 3.63
CA LEU A 4 8.19 -7.93 3.02
C LEU A 4 8.77 -8.53 1.75
N ARG A 5 9.12 -9.81 1.77
CA ARG A 5 9.71 -10.49 0.61
C ARG A 5 8.76 -10.49 -0.59
N GLU A 6 7.50 -10.83 -0.38
CA GLU A 6 6.50 -10.87 -1.44
C GLU A 6 6.30 -9.50 -2.08
N LEU A 7 6.17 -8.46 -1.25
CA LEU A 7 5.96 -7.09 -1.72
C LEU A 7 7.19 -6.56 -2.44
N ARG A 8 8.37 -6.87 -1.92
CA ARG A 8 9.64 -6.47 -2.54
C ARG A 8 9.76 -7.09 -3.93
N GLU A 9 9.48 -8.37 -4.06
CA GLU A 9 9.55 -9.09 -5.34
C GLU A 9 8.52 -8.56 -6.34
N GLU A 10 7.31 -8.25 -5.89
CA GLU A 10 6.28 -7.63 -6.75
C GLU A 10 6.75 -6.30 -7.33
N LYS A 11 7.52 -5.54 -6.57
CA LYS A 11 8.04 -4.22 -6.99
C LYS A 11 9.36 -4.34 -7.74
N HIS A 12 9.88 -5.54 -7.94
CA HIS A 12 11.16 -5.78 -8.61
C HIS A 12 12.34 -5.07 -7.93
N ILE A 13 12.34 -5.08 -6.60
CA ILE A 13 13.38 -4.46 -5.78
C ILE A 13 14.19 -5.56 -5.10
N ASN A 14 15.53 -5.52 -5.20
CA ASN A 14 16.36 -6.47 -4.48
C ASN A 14 16.57 -6.03 -3.03
N GLN A 15 17.07 -6.94 -2.20
CA GLN A 15 17.30 -6.67 -0.77
C GLN A 15 18.27 -5.51 -0.55
N GLN A 16 19.30 -5.42 -1.36
CA GLN A 16 20.32 -4.38 -1.24
C GLN A 16 19.75 -2.99 -1.52
N LYS A 17 18.95 -2.87 -2.57
CA LYS A 17 18.29 -1.60 -2.91
C LYS A 17 17.35 -1.14 -1.81
N LEU A 18 16.58 -2.06 -1.26
CA LEU A 18 15.67 -1.76 -0.15
C LEU A 18 16.46 -1.34 1.10
N ALA A 19 17.56 -2.03 1.40
CA ALA A 19 18.42 -1.70 2.54
C ALA A 19 18.99 -0.29 2.43
N ILE A 20 19.46 0.08 1.26
CA ILE A 20 19.98 1.43 1.00
C ILE A 20 18.87 2.47 1.20
N ALA A 21 17.69 2.22 0.64
CA ALA A 21 16.56 3.15 0.75
C ALA A 21 16.12 3.37 2.20
N LEU A 22 16.18 2.32 3.02
CA LEU A 22 15.76 2.37 4.43
C LEU A 22 16.94 2.69 5.38
N ASN A 23 18.13 2.87 4.85
CA ASN A 23 19.34 3.16 5.64
C ASN A 23 19.66 2.07 6.67
N VAL A 24 19.55 0.82 6.26
CA VAL A 24 19.90 -0.35 7.07
C VAL A 24 20.80 -1.29 6.25
N THR A 25 21.28 -2.36 6.87
CA THR A 25 22.10 -3.35 6.17
C THR A 25 21.22 -4.35 5.41
N GLN A 26 21.78 -4.96 4.36
CA GLN A 26 21.12 -6.05 3.66
C GLN A 26 20.83 -7.22 4.60
N ALA A 27 21.75 -7.50 5.54
CA ALA A 27 21.55 -8.54 6.54
C ALA A 27 20.32 -8.29 7.41
N ALA A 28 20.04 -7.03 7.76
CA ALA A 28 18.84 -6.66 8.49
C ALA A 28 17.57 -6.98 7.70
N ILE A 29 17.55 -6.60 6.41
CA ILE A 29 16.41 -6.92 5.53
C ILE A 29 16.20 -8.42 5.43
N SER A 30 17.27 -9.18 5.23
CA SER A 30 17.21 -10.64 5.15
C SER A 30 16.62 -11.26 6.43
N LYS A 31 17.03 -10.76 7.58
CA LYS A 31 16.50 -11.24 8.87
C LYS A 31 15.02 -10.95 9.04
N TYR A 32 14.57 -9.76 8.60
CA TYR A 32 13.15 -9.40 8.62
C TYR A 32 12.33 -10.35 7.74
N GLU A 33 12.82 -10.66 6.54
CA GLU A 33 12.12 -11.55 5.60
C GLU A 33 12.05 -12.99 6.11
N LEU A 34 13.10 -13.45 6.82
CA LEU A 34 13.17 -14.81 7.36
C LEU A 34 12.46 -14.95 8.71
N GLY A 35 12.01 -13.85 9.30
CA GLY A 35 11.39 -13.89 10.63
C GLY A 35 12.37 -14.06 11.78
N LEU A 36 13.66 -13.87 11.52
CA LEU A 36 14.72 -13.98 12.55
C LEU A 36 14.80 -12.72 13.42
N SER A 37 14.27 -11.61 12.93
CA SER A 37 14.25 -10.33 13.62
C SER A 37 12.96 -9.61 13.22
N GLU A 38 12.41 -8.82 14.14
CA GLU A 38 11.22 -8.02 13.86
C GLU A 38 11.60 -6.55 13.76
N PRO A 39 11.15 -5.83 12.70
CA PRO A 39 11.37 -4.39 12.65
C PRO A 39 10.56 -3.70 13.74
N ASP A 40 11.12 -2.61 14.29
CA ASP A 40 10.38 -1.78 15.24
C ASP A 40 9.28 -0.99 14.50
N ILE A 41 8.47 -0.25 15.27
CA ILE A 41 7.33 0.49 14.70
C ILE A 41 7.79 1.52 13.69
N SER A 42 8.87 2.24 13.97
CA SER A 42 9.43 3.23 13.04
C SER A 42 9.86 2.58 11.73
N MET A 43 10.51 1.43 11.81
CA MET A 43 10.95 0.70 10.62
C MET A 43 9.78 0.14 9.84
N LEU A 44 8.73 -0.36 10.50
CA LEU A 44 7.51 -0.82 9.85
C LEU A 44 6.86 0.30 9.05
N LYS A 45 6.78 1.50 9.62
CA LYS A 45 6.24 2.68 8.93
C LYS A 45 7.09 3.04 7.72
N ASN A 46 8.41 3.03 7.87
CA ASN A 46 9.31 3.38 6.77
C ASN A 46 9.21 2.38 5.62
N ILE A 47 9.12 1.08 5.93
CA ILE A 47 8.93 0.03 4.93
C ILE A 47 7.60 0.23 4.21
N ALA A 48 6.52 0.40 4.96
CA ALA A 48 5.18 0.57 4.41
C ALA A 48 5.10 1.79 3.50
N ASP A 49 5.69 2.92 3.91
CA ASP A 49 5.73 4.14 3.11
C ASP A 49 6.52 3.95 1.82
N TYR A 50 7.67 3.28 1.90
CA TYR A 50 8.51 3.05 0.72
C TYR A 50 7.82 2.14 -0.30
N ILE A 51 7.12 1.10 0.17
CA ILE A 51 6.46 0.12 -0.69
C ILE A 51 5.03 0.56 -1.06
N HIS A 52 4.50 1.61 -0.43
CA HIS A 52 3.14 2.15 -0.67
C HIS A 52 2.04 1.17 -0.28
N VAL A 53 2.16 0.59 0.91
CA VAL A 53 1.10 -0.23 1.51
C VAL A 53 0.86 0.22 2.94
N SER A 54 -0.24 -0.22 3.53
CA SER A 54 -0.49 0.03 4.95
C SER A 54 0.39 -0.88 5.81
N VAL A 55 0.67 -0.46 7.04
CA VAL A 55 1.38 -1.30 8.00
C VAL A 55 0.56 -2.57 8.29
N ASP A 56 -0.75 -2.45 8.38
CA ASP A 56 -1.65 -3.58 8.61
C ASP A 56 -1.49 -4.68 7.55
N TYR A 57 -1.40 -4.27 6.30
CA TYR A 57 -1.17 -5.22 5.20
C TYR A 57 0.23 -5.83 5.29
N LEU A 58 1.24 -5.02 5.56
CA LEU A 58 2.63 -5.47 5.67
C LEU A 58 2.79 -6.55 6.73
N ILE A 59 2.16 -6.40 7.88
CA ILE A 59 2.28 -7.36 8.99
C ILE A 59 1.29 -8.52 8.89
N GLY A 60 0.44 -8.52 7.86
CA GLY A 60 -0.52 -9.61 7.63
C GLY A 60 -1.81 -9.50 8.44
N PHE A 61 -2.06 -8.37 9.08
CA PHE A 61 -3.27 -8.13 9.85
C PHE A 61 -4.46 -7.83 8.94
N SER A 62 -4.22 -7.26 7.77
CA SER A 62 -5.24 -6.93 6.78
C SER A 62 -4.89 -7.56 5.44
N ASP A 63 -5.90 -7.97 4.66
CA ASP A 63 -5.72 -8.46 3.30
C ASP A 63 -5.83 -7.36 2.25
N SER A 64 -6.06 -6.12 2.67
CA SER A 64 -6.13 -4.96 1.79
C SER A 64 -4.92 -4.06 2.00
N PRO A 65 -4.19 -3.69 0.92
CA PRO A 65 -3.06 -2.77 1.04
C PRO A 65 -3.46 -1.33 1.37
N ILE A 66 -4.75 -1.03 1.34
CA ILE A 66 -5.30 0.30 1.64
C ILE A 66 -5.54 0.40 3.14
N SER A 67 -5.10 1.52 3.75
CA SER A 67 -5.19 1.73 5.19
C SER A 67 -6.59 2.12 5.69
N CYS A 68 -7.54 2.43 4.80
CA CYS A 68 -8.90 2.79 5.18
C CYS A 68 -9.72 1.56 5.54
N THR A 69 -10.44 1.61 6.65
CA THR A 69 -11.45 0.61 6.99
C THR A 69 -12.82 1.13 6.56
N ARG A 70 -13.81 0.22 6.47
CA ARG A 70 -15.17 0.59 6.10
C ARG A 70 -15.80 1.61 7.06
N SER A 71 -15.41 1.56 8.32
CA SER A 71 -15.93 2.46 9.35
C SER A 71 -15.36 3.89 9.22
N ASP A 72 -14.26 4.07 8.50
CA ASP A 72 -13.62 5.37 8.33
C ASP A 72 -14.19 6.17 7.15
N ILE A 73 -15.06 5.55 6.34
CA ILE A 73 -15.58 6.16 5.12
C ILE A 73 -17.10 6.35 5.28
N PRO A 74 -17.63 7.58 5.07
CA PRO A 74 -19.07 7.81 5.08
C PRO A 74 -19.81 6.95 4.07
N GLU A 75 -21.06 6.64 4.33
CA GLU A 75 -21.85 5.72 3.52
C GLU A 75 -22.01 6.19 2.07
N ASP A 76 -22.19 7.49 1.84
CA ASP A 76 -22.31 8.06 0.51
C ASP A 76 -21.03 7.88 -0.31
N GLU A 77 -19.88 8.00 0.34
CA GLU A 77 -18.58 7.76 -0.31
C GLU A 77 -18.37 6.27 -0.62
N LEU A 78 -18.81 5.38 0.27
CA LEU A 78 -18.75 3.93 0.00
C LEU A 78 -19.59 3.55 -1.22
N LYS A 79 -20.78 4.13 -1.35
CA LYS A 79 -21.63 3.92 -2.50
C LYS A 79 -20.95 4.40 -3.79
N LEU A 80 -20.30 5.54 -3.73
CA LEU A 80 -19.57 6.10 -4.86
C LEU A 80 -18.43 5.18 -5.29
N ILE A 81 -17.65 4.67 -4.34
CA ILE A 81 -16.55 3.73 -4.60
C ILE A 81 -17.08 2.45 -5.27
N ASN A 82 -18.14 1.88 -4.73
CA ASN A 82 -18.73 0.66 -5.27
C ASN A 82 -19.27 0.86 -6.70
N ASN A 83 -19.91 1.98 -6.95
CA ASN A 83 -20.40 2.33 -8.28
C ASN A 83 -19.26 2.55 -9.26
N TYR A 84 -18.20 3.23 -8.83
CA TYR A 84 -17.02 3.46 -9.64
C TYR A 84 -16.38 2.14 -10.09
N ARG A 85 -16.28 1.17 -9.18
CA ARG A 85 -15.68 -0.14 -9.48
C ARG A 85 -16.45 -0.93 -10.53
N ARG A 86 -17.75 -0.66 -10.69
CA ARG A 86 -18.61 -1.31 -11.68
C ARG A 86 -18.54 -0.68 -13.07
N LEU A 87 -17.94 0.50 -13.19
CA LEU A 87 -17.84 1.20 -14.45
C LEU A 87 -16.83 0.51 -15.39
N THR A 88 -17.09 0.61 -16.69
CA THR A 88 -16.11 0.21 -17.70
C THR A 88 -14.96 1.21 -17.74
N SER A 89 -13.86 0.85 -18.40
CA SER A 89 -12.70 1.76 -18.55
C SER A 89 -13.09 3.06 -19.22
N ILE A 90 -13.93 3.00 -20.25
CA ILE A 90 -14.41 4.19 -20.96
C ILE A 90 -15.25 5.07 -20.05
N GLN A 91 -16.15 4.46 -19.28
CA GLN A 91 -17.01 5.18 -18.35
C GLN A 91 -16.19 5.85 -17.24
N LYS A 92 -15.15 5.19 -16.75
CA LYS A 92 -14.25 5.77 -15.75
C LYS A 92 -13.52 6.98 -16.28
N GLU A 93 -13.08 6.95 -17.53
CA GLU A 93 -12.43 8.09 -18.17
C GLU A 93 -13.39 9.28 -18.32
N LYS A 94 -14.64 9.02 -18.71
CA LYS A 94 -15.67 10.06 -18.79
C LYS A 94 -15.95 10.70 -17.43
N LEU A 95 -16.02 9.87 -16.38
CA LEU A 95 -16.23 10.35 -15.02
C LEU A 95 -15.09 11.26 -14.56
N LYS A 96 -13.86 10.85 -14.82
CA LYS A 96 -12.68 11.64 -14.45
C LYS A 96 -12.67 13.00 -15.15
N ALA A 97 -13.03 13.04 -16.45
CA ALA A 97 -13.13 14.28 -17.20
C ALA A 97 -14.20 15.20 -16.63
N TYR A 98 -15.35 14.66 -16.28
CA TYR A 98 -16.44 15.42 -15.66
C TYR A 98 -16.03 16.01 -14.32
N MET A 99 -15.37 15.20 -13.49
CA MET A 99 -14.87 15.65 -12.18
C MET A 99 -13.86 16.79 -12.32
N GLN A 100 -12.96 16.71 -13.29
CA GLN A 100 -12.02 17.79 -13.57
C GLN A 100 -12.73 19.09 -13.92
N GLY A 101 -13.76 19.01 -14.74
CA GLY A 101 -14.57 20.17 -15.09
C GLY A 101 -15.22 20.82 -13.86
N LEU A 102 -15.76 20.01 -12.97
CA LEU A 102 -16.35 20.50 -11.72
C LEU A 102 -15.32 21.17 -10.81
N MET A 103 -14.12 20.63 -10.75
CA MET A 103 -13.07 21.15 -9.88
C MET A 103 -12.49 22.47 -10.40
N GLN A 104 -12.69 22.80 -11.67
CA GLN A 104 -12.22 24.05 -12.29
C GLN A 104 -13.24 25.18 -12.15
N GLU A 105 -14.43 24.90 -11.69
CA GLU A 105 -15.43 25.92 -11.39
C GLU A 105 -15.10 26.62 -10.06
#